data_7c72678a7ff147bef8b9c3042f2e97f6
#
_entry.id   7c72678a7ff147bef8b9c3042f2e97f6
#
_cell.length_a   1.000
_cell.length_b   1.000
_cell.length_c   1.000
_cell.angle_alpha   90.00
_cell.angle_beta   90.00
_cell.angle_gamma   90.00
#
_symmetry.space_group_name_H-M   'P 1'
#
loop_
_entity.id
_entity.type
_entity.pdbx_description
1 polymer ?
#
loop_
_entity_poly.entity_id
_entity_poly.type
_entity_poly.pdbx_seq_one_letter_code
_entity_poly.pdbx_strand_id
1 'polypeptide(L)'
;MPQAVMQGKNQKGGEKLELLRNSALAVELTGDQCAVLGELVSIRNLADGDVLVKQGASDNRLFVIVSGALAVARQVEASGEWVTLHTLGKGDLAGELGFMDGRPHYAALRAIGPTQVLCLEREKLESLLKREPVIVYRVMRAIFRVVHVILNRMAMQTSELTNYIFKVHGKY
;
A
#
# COMPACT_ATOMS: atom_id res chain seq x y z
N MET A 1 32.17 12.55 21.31
CA MET A 1 30.93 12.90 20.58
C MET A 1 30.21 11.69 19.92
N PRO A 2 29.81 10.60 20.66
CA PRO A 2 28.98 9.51 20.05
C PRO A 2 27.53 9.45 20.55
N GLN A 3 27.09 10.28 21.49
CA GLN A 3 25.73 10.12 22.08
C GLN A 3 24.59 10.69 21.24
N ALA A 4 24.82 11.71 20.43
CA ALA A 4 23.77 12.31 19.59
C ALA A 4 23.31 11.42 18.42
N VAL A 5 24.19 10.55 17.89
CA VAL A 5 23.88 9.65 16.77
C VAL A 5 23.04 8.44 17.22
N MET A 6 23.20 7.99 18.47
CA MET A 6 22.42 6.89 19.03
C MET A 6 20.98 7.31 19.38
N GLN A 7 20.76 8.53 19.83
CA GLN A 7 19.41 9.04 20.17
C GLN A 7 18.52 9.20 18.92
N GLY A 8 19.08 9.67 17.81
CA GLY A 8 18.33 9.85 16.56
C GLY A 8 17.89 8.53 15.89
N LYS A 9 18.64 7.44 16.06
CA LYS A 9 18.25 6.10 15.57
C LYS A 9 17.13 5.48 16.40
N ASN A 10 17.13 5.71 17.71
CA ASN A 10 16.14 5.13 18.62
C ASN A 10 14.77 5.82 18.49
N GLN A 11 14.74 7.15 18.27
CA GLN A 11 13.50 7.88 18.01
C GLN A 11 12.83 7.47 16.68
N LYS A 12 13.61 7.36 15.60
CA LYS A 12 13.08 6.89 14.30
C LYS A 12 12.59 5.44 14.33
N GLY A 13 13.20 4.59 15.17
CA GLY A 13 12.75 3.21 15.37
C GLY A 13 11.42 3.13 16.11
N GLY A 14 11.22 3.96 17.12
CA GLY A 14 9.98 4.05 17.89
C GLY A 14 8.79 4.55 17.04
N GLU A 15 9.01 5.67 16.32
CA GLU A 15 8.02 6.23 15.40
C GLU A 15 7.57 5.21 14.36
N LYS A 16 8.52 4.55 13.70
CA LYS A 16 8.24 3.54 12.67
C LYS A 16 7.41 2.36 13.21
N LEU A 17 7.72 1.90 14.41
CA LEU A 17 6.99 0.81 15.06
C LEU A 17 5.57 1.24 15.43
N GLU A 18 5.37 2.47 15.89
CA GLU A 18 4.05 3.01 16.19
C GLU A 18 3.20 3.14 14.94
N LEU A 19 3.77 3.66 13.85
CA LEU A 19 3.10 3.75 12.55
C LEU A 19 2.69 2.36 12.04
N LEU A 20 3.56 1.36 12.18
CA LEU A 20 3.25 -0.01 11.80
C LEU A 20 2.10 -0.60 12.65
N ARG A 21 2.14 -0.41 13.97
CA ARG A 21 1.11 -0.91 14.90
C ARG A 21 -0.29 -0.35 14.57
N ASN A 22 -0.35 0.88 14.09
CA ASN A 22 -1.58 1.56 13.69
C ASN A 22 -1.99 1.28 12.23
N SER A 23 -1.29 0.38 11.54
CA SER A 23 -1.54 0.06 10.14
C SER A 23 -2.40 -1.20 9.97
N ALA A 24 -3.01 -1.35 8.79
CA ALA A 24 -3.77 -2.54 8.42
C ALA A 24 -2.94 -3.83 8.49
N LEU A 25 -1.61 -3.76 8.33
CA LEU A 25 -0.73 -4.92 8.36
C LEU A 25 -0.57 -5.52 9.77
N ALA A 26 -0.76 -4.70 10.81
CA ALA A 26 -0.51 -5.12 12.18
C ALA A 26 -1.76 -5.58 12.95
N VAL A 27 -2.93 -5.53 12.33
CA VAL A 27 -4.23 -5.80 13.00
C VAL A 27 -4.27 -7.14 13.76
N GLU A 28 -3.54 -8.14 13.30
CA GLU A 28 -3.51 -9.47 13.93
C GLU A 28 -2.18 -9.79 14.60
N LEU A 29 -1.21 -8.88 14.54
CA LEU A 29 0.12 -9.09 15.11
C LEU A 29 0.13 -8.78 16.62
N THR A 30 0.87 -9.59 17.39
CA THR A 30 1.21 -9.24 18.78
C THR A 30 2.26 -8.13 18.81
N GLY A 31 2.48 -7.54 19.99
CA GLY A 31 3.51 -6.51 20.17
C GLY A 31 4.91 -6.96 19.73
N ASP A 32 5.30 -8.20 20.09
CA ASP A 32 6.59 -8.77 19.72
C ASP A 32 6.68 -9.02 18.20
N GLN A 33 5.61 -9.50 17.58
CA GLN A 33 5.54 -9.70 16.14
C GLN A 33 5.60 -8.39 15.37
N CYS A 34 4.96 -7.32 15.89
CA CYS A 34 5.10 -5.98 15.34
C CYS A 34 6.54 -5.48 15.44
N ALA A 35 7.27 -5.78 16.53
CA ALA A 35 8.67 -5.41 16.65
C ALA A 35 9.53 -6.10 15.58
N VAL A 36 9.34 -7.40 15.37
CA VAL A 36 10.05 -8.17 14.31
C VAL A 36 9.72 -7.61 12.92
N LEU A 37 8.44 -7.40 12.58
CA LEU A 37 8.05 -6.84 11.28
C LEU A 37 8.55 -5.39 11.15
N GLY A 38 8.57 -4.62 12.24
CA GLY A 38 9.07 -3.26 12.29
C GLY A 38 10.53 -3.11 11.86
N GLU A 39 11.37 -4.12 12.06
CA GLU A 39 12.75 -4.10 11.58
C GLU A 39 12.83 -4.19 10.04
N LEU A 40 11.86 -4.83 9.41
CA LEU A 40 11.84 -5.07 7.97
C LEU A 40 11.21 -3.93 7.16
N VAL A 41 10.35 -3.12 7.75
CA VAL A 41 9.73 -1.98 7.07
C VAL A 41 10.64 -0.75 7.09
N SER A 42 10.48 0.10 6.08
CA SER A 42 11.12 1.41 5.99
C SER A 42 10.08 2.51 5.78
N ILE A 43 10.43 3.76 6.12
CA ILE A 43 9.59 4.93 5.85
C ILE A 43 10.10 5.59 4.58
N ARG A 44 9.17 6.00 3.69
CA ARG A 44 9.46 6.85 2.54
C ARG A 44 8.60 8.11 2.60
N ASN A 45 9.24 9.25 2.37
CA ASN A 45 8.58 10.55 2.24
C ASN A 45 8.59 10.95 0.77
N LEU A 46 7.46 11.44 0.29
CA LEU A 46 7.22 11.83 -1.09
C LEU A 46 6.76 13.28 -1.11
N ALA A 47 7.29 14.05 -2.04
CA ALA A 47 6.77 15.37 -2.38
C ALA A 47 5.54 15.23 -3.29
N ASP A 48 4.80 16.33 -3.46
CA ASP A 48 3.67 16.37 -4.38
C ASP A 48 4.11 15.99 -5.80
N GLY A 49 3.36 15.11 -6.43
CA GLY A 49 3.62 14.63 -7.79
C GLY A 49 4.70 13.55 -7.92
N ASP A 50 5.43 13.21 -6.85
CA ASP A 50 6.43 12.14 -6.89
C ASP A 50 5.80 10.81 -7.31
N VAL A 51 6.50 10.07 -8.19
CA VAL A 51 6.09 8.74 -8.64
C VAL A 51 6.73 7.68 -7.76
N LEU A 52 5.92 7.05 -6.91
CA LEU A 52 6.33 5.97 -6.01
C LEU A 52 6.58 4.67 -6.78
N VAL A 53 5.67 4.34 -7.70
CA VAL A 53 5.74 3.18 -8.60
C VAL A 53 5.34 3.63 -9.99
N LYS A 54 6.12 3.24 -11.01
CA LYS A 54 5.82 3.56 -12.41
C LYS A 54 4.85 2.55 -13.01
N GLN A 55 3.97 3.01 -13.92
CA GLN A 55 3.17 2.11 -14.75
C GLN A 55 4.08 1.17 -15.55
N GLY A 56 3.74 -0.11 -15.61
CA GLY A 56 4.51 -1.14 -16.30
C GLY A 56 5.75 -1.64 -15.56
N ALA A 57 6.11 -1.03 -14.44
CA ALA A 57 7.24 -1.52 -13.63
C ALA A 57 6.84 -2.73 -12.80
N SER A 58 7.75 -3.71 -12.68
CA SER A 58 7.66 -4.76 -11.67
C SER A 58 8.25 -4.23 -10.37
N ASP A 59 7.43 -4.15 -9.33
CA ASP A 59 7.82 -3.67 -8.01
C ASP A 59 7.26 -4.62 -6.95
N ASN A 60 8.16 -5.27 -6.21
CA ASN A 60 7.82 -6.27 -5.20
C ASN A 60 7.61 -5.64 -3.81
N ARG A 61 7.22 -4.36 -3.75
CA ARG A 61 7.03 -3.62 -2.50
C ARG A 61 5.56 -3.38 -2.23
N LEU A 62 5.21 -3.57 -0.95
CA LEU A 62 3.93 -3.19 -0.40
C LEU A 62 4.08 -1.86 0.33
N PHE A 63 3.12 -0.97 0.16
CA PHE A 63 3.09 0.32 0.80
C PHE A 63 1.85 0.47 1.67
N VAL A 64 1.99 1.11 2.83
CA VAL A 64 0.89 1.57 3.67
C VAL A 64 0.96 3.08 3.75
N ILE A 65 -0.11 3.77 3.41
CA ILE A 65 -0.16 5.22 3.48
C ILE A 65 -0.33 5.65 4.95
N VAL A 66 0.67 6.36 5.46
CA VAL A 66 0.68 6.87 6.84
C VAL A 66 0.05 8.25 6.93
N SER A 67 0.39 9.12 5.97
CA SER A 67 -0.19 10.46 5.81
C SER A 67 -0.15 10.88 4.35
N GLY A 68 -1.00 11.83 3.98
CA GLY A 68 -1.17 12.26 2.59
C GLY A 68 -2.03 11.29 1.80
N ALA A 69 -1.84 11.23 0.49
CA ALA A 69 -2.61 10.39 -0.43
C ALA A 69 -1.80 9.99 -1.66
N LEU A 70 -2.18 8.87 -2.29
CA LEU A 70 -1.63 8.42 -3.57
C LEU A 70 -2.72 8.35 -4.63
N ALA A 71 -2.47 8.90 -5.81
CA ALA A 71 -3.26 8.64 -7.01
C ALA A 71 -2.79 7.33 -7.66
N VAL A 72 -3.72 6.41 -7.88
CA VAL A 72 -3.56 5.31 -8.84
C VAL A 72 -3.88 5.90 -10.20
N ALA A 73 -2.87 6.13 -11.05
CA ALA A 73 -3.02 6.89 -12.27
C ALA A 73 -2.37 6.19 -13.47
N ARG A 74 -2.95 6.39 -14.64
CA ARG A 74 -2.39 5.94 -15.92
C ARG A 74 -2.04 7.13 -16.79
N GLN A 75 -0.94 7.00 -17.49
CA GLN A 75 -0.60 7.96 -18.54
C GLN A 75 -1.28 7.56 -19.84
N VAL A 76 -1.97 8.50 -20.47
CA VAL A 76 -2.59 8.30 -21.80
C VAL A 76 -1.49 8.40 -22.84
N GLU A 77 -1.28 7.33 -23.60
CA GLU A 77 -0.19 7.25 -24.59
C GLU A 77 -0.25 8.37 -25.64
N ALA A 78 -1.45 8.76 -26.07
CA ALA A 78 -1.64 9.77 -27.11
C ALA A 78 -1.35 11.21 -26.68
N SER A 79 -1.66 11.57 -25.41
CA SER A 79 -1.52 12.95 -24.91
C SER A 79 -0.41 13.11 -23.87
N GLY A 80 0.07 12.02 -23.30
CA GLY A 80 0.99 12.04 -22.16
C GLY A 80 0.34 12.51 -20.84
N GLU A 81 -0.95 12.80 -20.85
CA GLU A 81 -1.69 13.26 -19.68
C GLU A 81 -1.94 12.12 -18.68
N TRP A 82 -2.01 12.50 -17.40
CA TRP A 82 -2.32 11.55 -16.32
C TRP A 82 -3.82 11.51 -16.06
N VAL A 83 -4.40 10.32 -16.09
CA VAL A 83 -5.77 10.05 -15.67
C VAL A 83 -5.74 9.32 -14.35
N THR A 84 -6.29 9.94 -13.31
CA THR A 84 -6.46 9.31 -12.00
C THR A 84 -7.64 8.34 -12.04
N LEU A 85 -7.36 7.07 -11.79
CA LEU A 85 -8.38 6.02 -11.74
C LEU A 85 -9.00 5.93 -10.35
N HIS A 86 -8.19 6.10 -9.32
CA HIS A 86 -8.59 6.00 -7.93
C HIS A 86 -7.61 6.75 -7.03
N THR A 87 -8.07 7.21 -5.87
CA THR A 87 -7.24 7.83 -4.83
C THR A 87 -7.22 6.95 -3.60
N LEU A 88 -6.02 6.70 -3.09
CA LEU A 88 -5.76 5.98 -1.86
C LEU A 88 -5.38 6.98 -0.78
N GLY A 89 -5.96 6.83 0.40
CA GLY A 89 -5.73 7.73 1.54
C GLY A 89 -5.01 7.06 2.69
N LYS A 90 -4.90 7.78 3.81
CA LYS A 90 -4.30 7.28 5.04
C LYS A 90 -4.92 5.95 5.48
N GLY A 91 -4.07 4.95 5.76
CA GLY A 91 -4.44 3.60 6.18
C GLY A 91 -4.60 2.62 5.02
N ASP A 92 -4.75 3.10 3.78
CA ASP A 92 -4.85 2.22 2.61
C ASP A 92 -3.53 1.54 2.28
N LEU A 93 -3.64 0.35 1.67
CA LEU A 93 -2.52 -0.37 1.08
C LEU A 93 -2.39 -0.01 -0.40
N ALA A 94 -1.16 -0.03 -0.90
CA ALA A 94 -0.84 0.17 -2.30
C ALA A 94 0.26 -0.80 -2.73
N GLY A 95 0.20 -1.26 -3.99
CA GLY A 95 1.18 -2.19 -4.55
C GLY A 95 0.95 -3.65 -4.17
N GLU A 96 -0.19 -3.98 -3.55
CA GLU A 96 -0.50 -5.32 -3.02
C GLU A 96 -0.47 -6.40 -4.10
N LEU A 97 -0.96 -6.13 -5.30
CA LEU A 97 -0.98 -7.14 -6.39
C LEU A 97 0.42 -7.46 -6.87
N GLY A 98 1.25 -6.45 -7.17
CA GLY A 98 2.65 -6.65 -7.57
C GLY A 98 3.48 -7.29 -6.47
N PHE A 99 3.22 -6.94 -5.20
CA PHE A 99 3.83 -7.59 -4.04
C PHE A 99 3.50 -9.08 -3.97
N MET A 100 2.28 -9.48 -4.34
CA MET A 100 1.81 -10.87 -4.26
C MET A 100 2.28 -11.73 -5.43
N ASP A 101 2.10 -11.25 -6.68
CA ASP A 101 2.29 -12.06 -7.89
C ASP A 101 3.50 -11.66 -8.75
N GLY A 102 4.17 -10.56 -8.42
CA GLY A 102 5.35 -10.06 -9.13
C GLY A 102 5.06 -9.50 -10.53
N ARG A 103 3.78 -9.32 -10.88
CA ARG A 103 3.41 -8.78 -12.19
C ARG A 103 3.65 -7.28 -12.29
N PRO A 104 3.90 -6.75 -13.50
CA PRO A 104 4.00 -5.32 -13.73
C PRO A 104 2.75 -4.57 -13.30
N HIS A 105 2.94 -3.41 -12.67
CA HIS A 105 1.83 -2.55 -12.24
C HIS A 105 1.09 -1.99 -13.44
N TYR A 106 -0.24 -2.15 -13.47
CA TYR A 106 -1.10 -1.63 -14.55
C TYR A 106 -1.25 -0.11 -14.52
N ALA A 107 -0.93 0.52 -13.39
CA ALA A 107 -1.01 1.96 -13.17
C ALA A 107 0.18 2.44 -12.32
N ALA A 108 0.50 3.71 -12.39
CA ALA A 108 1.46 4.36 -11.53
C ALA A 108 0.83 4.72 -10.18
N LEU A 109 1.66 4.80 -9.14
CA LEU A 109 1.31 5.39 -7.85
C LEU A 109 2.01 6.74 -7.73
N ARG A 110 1.22 7.84 -7.68
CA ARG A 110 1.74 9.21 -7.58
C ARG A 110 1.27 9.88 -6.30
N ALA A 111 2.16 10.61 -5.64
CA ALA A 111 1.81 11.38 -4.45
C ALA A 111 0.88 12.56 -4.79
N ILE A 112 -0.13 12.76 -3.95
CA ILE A 112 -1.00 13.92 -3.92
C ILE A 112 -0.65 14.69 -2.66
N GLY A 113 0.06 15.81 -2.83
CA GLY A 113 0.65 16.55 -1.71
C GLY A 113 1.77 15.78 -1.00
N PRO A 114 2.33 16.33 0.07
CA PRO A 114 3.32 15.65 0.90
C PRO A 114 2.74 14.35 1.46
N THR A 115 3.37 13.23 1.14
CA THR A 115 2.86 11.89 1.46
C THR A 115 3.94 11.06 2.13
N GLN A 116 3.58 10.35 3.20
CA GLN A 116 4.46 9.41 3.90
C GLN A 116 3.89 8.00 3.82
N VAL A 117 4.73 7.03 3.49
CA VAL A 117 4.36 5.61 3.40
C VAL A 117 5.33 4.73 4.18
N LEU A 118 4.80 3.66 4.77
CA LEU A 118 5.61 2.50 5.17
C LEU A 118 5.80 1.63 3.93
N CYS A 119 7.01 1.09 3.77
CA CYS A 119 7.40 0.23 2.67
C CYS A 119 7.90 -1.11 3.21
N LEU A 120 7.32 -2.21 2.74
CA LEU A 120 7.74 -3.58 3.02
C LEU A 120 8.14 -4.25 1.70
N GLU A 121 9.36 -4.74 1.61
CA GLU A 121 9.85 -5.53 0.48
C GLU A 121 9.44 -7.00 0.65
N ARG A 122 8.98 -7.65 -0.43
CA ARG A 122 8.53 -9.05 -0.40
C ARG A 122 9.62 -9.99 0.11
N GLU A 123 10.84 -9.84 -0.39
CA GLU A 123 11.98 -10.68 -0.02
C GLU A 123 12.30 -10.61 1.49
N LYS A 124 12.10 -9.44 2.09
CA LYS A 124 12.24 -9.25 3.54
C LYS A 124 11.16 -10.00 4.31
N LEU A 125 9.91 -9.95 3.87
CA LEU A 125 8.84 -10.73 4.49
C LEU A 125 9.09 -12.23 4.32
N GLU A 126 9.50 -12.68 3.13
CA GLU A 126 9.82 -14.07 2.84
C GLU A 126 10.99 -14.60 3.67
N SER A 127 11.93 -13.73 4.07
CA SER A 127 13.03 -14.14 4.97
C SER A 127 12.54 -14.65 6.33
N LEU A 128 11.31 -14.30 6.73
CA LEU A 128 10.69 -14.78 7.97
C LEU A 128 10.05 -16.16 7.84
N LEU A 129 9.87 -16.71 6.63
CA LEU A 129 9.14 -17.96 6.41
C LEU A 129 9.65 -19.13 7.26
N LYS A 130 10.97 -19.20 7.48
CA LYS A 130 11.60 -20.28 8.27
C LYS A 130 11.61 -20.02 9.77
N ARG A 131 11.63 -18.76 10.21
CA ARG A 131 11.81 -18.38 11.61
C ARG A 131 10.51 -17.96 12.29
N GLU A 132 9.68 -17.22 11.56
CA GLU A 132 8.45 -16.60 12.07
C GLU A 132 7.29 -16.76 11.06
N PRO A 133 6.93 -18.00 10.64
CA PRO A 133 5.92 -18.23 9.61
C PRO A 133 4.54 -17.66 9.99
N VAL A 134 4.25 -17.55 11.28
CA VAL A 134 3.00 -16.97 11.78
C VAL A 134 2.89 -15.49 11.44
N ILE A 135 4.00 -14.73 11.48
CA ILE A 135 4.01 -13.32 11.07
C ILE A 135 3.67 -13.22 9.59
N VAL A 136 4.33 -14.02 8.75
CA VAL A 136 4.09 -14.05 7.30
C VAL A 136 2.62 -14.36 7.02
N TYR A 137 2.08 -15.42 7.64
CA TYR A 137 0.67 -15.79 7.47
C TYR A 137 -0.29 -14.64 7.86
N ARG A 138 -0.05 -13.97 8.99
CA ARG A 138 -0.90 -12.87 9.47
C ARG A 138 -0.83 -11.63 8.56
N VAL A 139 0.37 -11.30 8.07
CA VAL A 139 0.55 -10.20 7.09
C VAL A 139 -0.17 -10.53 5.78
N MET A 140 0.00 -11.74 5.25
CA MET A 140 -0.69 -12.18 4.03
C MET A 140 -2.22 -12.14 4.21
N ARG A 141 -2.72 -12.54 5.36
CA ARG A 141 -4.14 -12.47 5.72
C ARG A 141 -4.65 -11.03 5.76
N ALA A 142 -3.86 -10.11 6.30
CA ALA A 142 -4.20 -8.68 6.33
C ALA A 142 -4.29 -8.10 4.91
N ILE A 143 -3.33 -8.42 4.04
CA ILE A 143 -3.35 -8.04 2.63
C ILE A 143 -4.60 -8.59 1.93
N PHE A 144 -4.90 -9.87 2.12
CA PHE A 144 -6.07 -10.51 1.51
C PHE A 144 -7.39 -9.83 1.92
N ARG A 145 -7.52 -9.42 3.17
CA ARG A 145 -8.71 -8.67 3.64
C ARG A 145 -8.87 -7.34 2.90
N VAL A 146 -7.78 -6.61 2.68
CA VAL A 146 -7.84 -5.36 1.92
C VAL A 146 -8.25 -5.61 0.48
N VAL A 147 -7.66 -6.61 -0.18
CA VAL A 147 -8.05 -7.01 -1.55
C VAL A 147 -9.52 -7.41 -1.61
N HIS A 148 -10.01 -8.15 -0.62
CA HIS A 148 -11.43 -8.53 -0.53
C HIS A 148 -12.36 -7.30 -0.44
N VAL A 149 -12.00 -6.31 0.37
CA VAL A 149 -12.76 -5.04 0.46
C VAL A 149 -12.77 -4.29 -0.87
N ILE A 150 -11.63 -4.24 -1.57
CA ILE A 150 -11.52 -3.61 -2.90
C ILE A 150 -12.42 -4.32 -3.90
N LEU A 151 -12.38 -5.66 -3.96
CA LEU A 151 -13.21 -6.46 -4.87
C LEU A 151 -14.69 -6.26 -4.62
N ASN A 152 -15.12 -6.25 -3.36
CA ASN A 152 -16.53 -6.01 -3.01
C ASN A 152 -16.98 -4.61 -3.42
N ARG A 153 -16.15 -3.59 -3.23
CA ARG A 153 -16.44 -2.21 -3.67
C ARG A 153 -16.62 -2.16 -5.20
N MET A 154 -15.71 -2.79 -5.94
CA MET A 154 -15.79 -2.83 -7.40
C MET A 154 -17.05 -3.55 -7.89
N ALA A 155 -17.42 -4.67 -7.26
CA ALA A 155 -18.63 -5.42 -7.60
C ALA A 155 -19.90 -4.58 -7.37
N MET A 156 -19.97 -3.83 -6.26
CA MET A 156 -21.09 -2.93 -5.98
C MET A 156 -21.18 -1.82 -7.02
N GLN A 157 -20.07 -1.15 -7.34
CA GLN A 157 -20.05 -0.09 -8.35
C GLN A 157 -20.49 -0.59 -9.73
N THR A 158 -20.05 -1.78 -10.12
CA THR A 158 -20.48 -2.40 -11.38
C THR A 158 -21.97 -2.69 -11.39
N SER A 159 -22.53 -3.17 -10.28
CA SER A 159 -23.97 -3.43 -10.14
C SER A 159 -24.80 -2.15 -10.24
N GLU A 160 -24.36 -1.06 -9.61
CA GLU A 160 -25.02 0.24 -9.67
C GLU A 160 -25.04 0.80 -11.09
N LEU A 161 -23.91 0.74 -11.81
CA LEU A 161 -23.80 1.16 -13.21
C LEU A 161 -24.72 0.35 -14.11
N THR A 162 -24.76 -0.98 -13.92
CA THR A 162 -25.64 -1.89 -14.66
C THR A 162 -27.12 -1.53 -14.43
N ASN A 163 -27.51 -1.31 -13.18
CA ASN A 163 -28.87 -0.91 -12.83
C ASN A 163 -29.24 0.46 -13.41
N TYR A 164 -28.30 1.41 -13.44
CA TYR A 164 -28.51 2.71 -14.04
C TYR A 164 -28.77 2.60 -15.55
N ILE A 165 -27.94 1.80 -16.26
CA ILE A 165 -28.09 1.57 -17.70
C ILE A 165 -29.45 0.92 -18.01
N PHE A 166 -29.87 -0.10 -17.26
CA PHE A 166 -31.17 -0.75 -17.45
C PHE A 166 -32.36 0.21 -17.18
N LYS A 167 -32.26 1.06 -16.15
CA LYS A 167 -33.31 2.05 -15.85
C LYS A 167 -33.43 3.15 -16.92
N VAL A 168 -32.31 3.52 -17.55
CA VAL A 168 -32.29 4.58 -18.58
C VAL A 168 -32.75 4.02 -19.95
N HIS A 169 -32.42 2.76 -20.28
CA HIS A 169 -32.78 2.14 -21.57
C HIS A 169 -34.05 1.27 -21.53
N GLY A 170 -34.61 1.00 -20.34
CA GLY A 170 -35.83 0.21 -20.16
C GLY A 170 -37.15 0.99 -20.22
N LYS A 171 -37.14 2.21 -20.74
CA LYS A 171 -38.33 3.07 -20.91
C LYS A 171 -38.73 3.21 -22.38
N TYR A 172 -38.67 2.14 -23.14
CA TYR A 172 -39.32 2.06 -24.47
C TYR A 172 -40.14 0.78 -24.54
#